data_8b985c1aaa0aa4e6c777950e34365aa5
#
_entry.id   8b985c1aaa0aa4e6c777950e34365aa5
#
_cell.length_a   1.000
_cell.length_b   1.000
_cell.length_c   1.000
_cell.angle_alpha   90.00
_cell.angle_beta   90.00
_cell.angle_gamma   90.00
#
_symmetry.space_group_name_H-M   'P 1'
#
loop_
_entity.id
_entity.type
_entity.pdbx_description
1 polymer ?
#
loop_
_entity_poly.entity_id
_entity_poly.type
_entity_poly.pdbx_seq_one_letter_code
_entity_poly.pdbx_strand_id
1 'polypeptide(L)'
;MGPWDIMSQHFIDYHSPPPGISSFTKIRLGWISRHQVDFVMPGRTRFVSLSPLSKKGDTLAIKVPLSSGRYYLIENRQHVGFDKVLPDSGILILKVNPIAQEGSGTVRVINANSNYPYFSQAAFRLDRRKSNIFVDKKHDVAVIPLWSEGENQNVLVTTPEESTNALKSALLIQELLDSYPKPRAKEQDQLIKKCIRAFKNFDFKACCQLTENILKEK
;
A
#
# COMPACT_ATOMS: atom_id res chain seq x y z
N MET A 1 -9.66 -0.61 -15.09
CA MET A 1 -8.37 -0.09 -14.56
C MET A 1 -8.29 1.43 -14.68
N GLY A 2 -9.00 2.04 -15.64
CA GLY A 2 -8.94 3.49 -15.85
C GLY A 2 -7.50 3.96 -16.16
N PRO A 3 -7.08 5.12 -15.63
CA PRO A 3 -5.77 5.72 -15.92
C PRO A 3 -4.58 5.01 -15.24
N TRP A 4 -4.81 3.91 -14.54
CA TRP A 4 -3.80 3.17 -13.78
C TRP A 4 -3.07 2.08 -14.58
N ASP A 5 -3.48 1.82 -15.80
CA ASP A 5 -2.88 0.78 -16.64
C ASP A 5 -3.10 1.12 -18.12
N ILE A 6 -2.04 1.11 -18.92
CA ILE A 6 -2.12 1.35 -20.36
C ILE A 6 -3.03 0.35 -21.09
N MET A 7 -3.21 -0.85 -20.55
CA MET A 7 -4.12 -1.86 -21.11
C MET A 7 -5.60 -1.51 -20.87
N SER A 8 -5.90 -0.40 -20.20
CA SER A 8 -7.25 0.11 -20.01
C SER A 8 -7.60 1.14 -21.07
N GLN A 9 -8.67 0.94 -21.82
CA GLN A 9 -9.06 1.79 -22.98
C GLN A 9 -9.55 3.19 -22.63
N HIS A 10 -9.53 3.61 -21.36
CA HIS A 10 -10.33 4.76 -20.93
C HIS A 10 -9.62 6.11 -20.97
N PHE A 11 -8.32 6.17 -21.29
CA PHE A 11 -7.60 7.44 -21.38
C PHE A 11 -6.50 7.39 -22.43
N ILE A 12 -6.76 8.04 -23.55
CA ILE A 12 -5.73 8.41 -24.51
C ILE A 12 -5.61 9.93 -24.44
N ASP A 13 -4.66 10.41 -23.67
CA ASP A 13 -4.16 11.77 -23.83
C ASP A 13 -2.98 11.69 -24.81
N TYR A 14 -3.19 12.16 -26.04
CA TYR A 14 -2.20 12.12 -27.11
C TYR A 14 -0.92 12.92 -26.82
N HIS A 15 -0.96 13.79 -25.80
CA HIS A 15 0.16 14.64 -25.41
C HIS A 15 0.89 14.15 -24.16
N SER A 16 0.39 13.12 -23.49
CA SER A 16 1.02 12.52 -22.33
C SER A 16 1.58 11.14 -22.62
N PRO A 17 2.74 10.78 -22.05
CA PRO A 17 3.24 9.42 -22.19
C PRO A 17 2.27 8.43 -21.53
N PRO A 18 2.23 7.18 -22.00
CA PRO A 18 1.35 6.18 -21.41
C PRO A 18 1.78 5.83 -19.98
N PRO A 19 0.82 5.52 -19.09
CA PRO A 19 1.13 5.03 -17.76
C PRO A 19 1.79 3.64 -17.82
N GLY A 20 2.51 3.29 -16.76
CA GLY A 20 3.03 1.94 -16.59
C GLY A 20 1.91 0.90 -16.43
N ILE A 21 2.22 -0.36 -16.73
CA ILE A 21 1.30 -1.49 -16.57
C ILE A 21 1.27 -1.95 -15.10
N SER A 22 0.14 -2.53 -14.70
CA SER A 22 -0.09 -3.06 -13.35
C SER A 22 0.78 -4.28 -13.02
N SER A 23 0.89 -4.58 -11.73
CA SER A 23 1.55 -5.81 -11.26
C SER A 23 0.90 -7.08 -11.84
N PHE A 24 -0.41 -7.08 -12.06
CA PHE A 24 -1.11 -8.19 -12.70
C PHE A 24 -0.53 -8.49 -14.09
N THR A 25 -0.44 -7.47 -14.93
CA THR A 25 0.10 -7.62 -16.30
C THR A 25 1.58 -7.97 -16.26
N LYS A 26 2.38 -7.31 -15.41
CA LYS A 26 3.81 -7.61 -15.24
C LYS A 26 4.09 -9.05 -14.79
N ILE A 27 3.28 -9.58 -13.88
CA ILE A 27 3.38 -10.99 -13.44
C ILE A 27 3.06 -11.94 -14.59
N ARG A 28 2.00 -11.67 -15.35
CA ARG A 28 1.64 -12.50 -16.54
C ARG A 28 2.71 -12.50 -17.62
N LEU A 29 3.39 -11.37 -17.82
CA LEU A 29 4.49 -11.23 -18.78
C LEU A 29 5.83 -11.77 -18.25
N GLY A 30 5.90 -12.24 -17.00
CA GLY A 30 7.15 -12.69 -16.38
C GLY A 30 8.13 -11.57 -16.03
N TRP A 31 7.68 -10.30 -16.02
CA TRP A 31 8.51 -9.13 -15.64
C TRP A 31 8.66 -8.97 -14.14
N ILE A 32 7.75 -9.54 -13.38
CA ILE A 32 7.84 -9.69 -11.93
C ILE A 32 7.96 -11.18 -11.64
N SER A 33 9.06 -11.57 -11.03
CA SER A 33 9.33 -12.93 -10.66
C SER A 33 8.63 -13.31 -9.33
N ARG A 34 8.50 -14.62 -9.09
CA ARG A 34 7.77 -15.12 -7.90
C ARG A 34 8.34 -14.59 -6.57
N HIS A 35 9.64 -14.43 -6.47
CA HIS A 35 10.29 -13.93 -5.25
C HIS A 35 10.06 -12.44 -4.99
N GLN A 36 9.62 -11.68 -6.00
CA GLN A 36 9.24 -10.26 -5.85
C GLN A 36 7.76 -10.07 -5.48
N VAL A 37 7.03 -11.16 -5.29
CA VAL A 37 5.63 -11.14 -4.83
C VAL A 37 5.55 -11.75 -3.44
N ASP A 38 5.23 -10.94 -2.44
CA ASP A 38 4.99 -11.45 -1.09
C ASP A 38 3.56 -12.03 -0.99
N PHE A 39 3.43 -13.19 -0.35
CA PHE A 39 2.15 -13.86 -0.17
C PHE A 39 1.68 -13.69 1.27
N VAL A 40 0.49 -13.13 1.44
CA VAL A 40 -0.13 -12.96 2.75
C VAL A 40 -1.49 -13.65 2.76
N MET A 41 -1.67 -14.62 3.63
CA MET A 41 -2.96 -15.31 3.78
C MET A 41 -3.96 -14.42 4.52
N PRO A 42 -5.26 -14.44 4.17
CA PRO A 42 -6.31 -13.83 4.96
C PRO A 42 -6.22 -14.27 6.44
N GLY A 43 -6.57 -13.38 7.36
CA GLY A 43 -6.45 -13.65 8.80
C GLY A 43 -5.02 -13.58 9.36
N ARG A 44 -4.03 -13.21 8.55
CA ARG A 44 -2.64 -13.07 8.99
C ARG A 44 -2.18 -11.63 8.94
N THR A 45 -1.37 -11.25 9.93
CA THR A 45 -0.75 -9.93 9.98
C THR A 45 0.68 -10.01 9.44
N ARG A 46 1.00 -9.11 8.48
CA ARG A 46 2.33 -9.03 7.88
C ARG A 46 2.69 -7.59 7.52
N PHE A 47 3.87 -7.17 7.90
CA PHE A 47 4.49 -5.92 7.49
C PHE A 47 5.33 -6.18 6.24
N VAL A 48 5.14 -5.37 5.19
CA VAL A 48 5.86 -5.49 3.92
C VAL A 48 6.32 -4.11 3.45
N SER A 49 7.55 -4.01 2.96
CA SER A 49 8.07 -2.82 2.29
C SER A 49 7.99 -3.02 0.79
N LEU A 50 7.16 -2.22 0.11
CA LEU A 50 6.95 -2.29 -1.33
C LEU A 50 7.77 -1.25 -2.07
N SER A 51 8.62 -1.70 -2.97
CA SER A 51 9.29 -0.83 -3.93
C SER A 51 8.31 -0.28 -4.97
N PRO A 52 8.58 0.92 -5.55
CA PRO A 52 7.75 1.44 -6.63
C PRO A 52 7.66 0.46 -7.81
N LEU A 53 6.46 0.19 -8.28
CA LEU A 53 6.20 -0.80 -9.34
C LEU A 53 6.93 -0.49 -10.65
N SER A 54 7.23 0.78 -10.91
CA SER A 54 7.95 1.25 -12.10
C SER A 54 9.47 1.13 -11.99
N LYS A 55 9.99 0.67 -10.85
CA LYS A 55 11.43 0.48 -10.59
C LYS A 55 11.76 -0.99 -10.35
N LYS A 56 13.06 -1.30 -10.31
CA LYS A 56 13.55 -2.58 -9.78
C LYS A 56 13.47 -2.55 -8.26
N GLY A 57 13.16 -3.69 -7.65
CA GLY A 57 13.08 -3.80 -6.19
C GLY A 57 12.90 -5.25 -5.74
N ASP A 58 13.06 -5.46 -4.44
CA ASP A 58 12.97 -6.81 -3.85
C ASP A 58 11.52 -7.30 -3.79
N THR A 59 10.61 -6.44 -3.35
CA THR A 59 9.18 -6.75 -3.30
C THR A 59 8.40 -5.69 -4.10
N LEU A 60 7.73 -6.12 -5.16
CA LEU A 60 6.98 -5.25 -6.07
C LEU A 60 5.47 -5.37 -5.92
N ALA A 61 5.00 -6.47 -5.37
CA ALA A 61 3.57 -6.69 -5.11
C ALA A 61 3.35 -7.58 -3.89
N ILE A 62 2.19 -7.42 -3.26
CA ILE A 62 1.67 -8.37 -2.27
C ILE A 62 0.47 -9.07 -2.90
N LYS A 63 0.41 -10.39 -2.78
CA LYS A 63 -0.75 -11.20 -3.20
C LYS A 63 -1.46 -11.76 -1.98
N VAL A 64 -2.76 -11.44 -1.87
CA VAL A 64 -3.65 -11.98 -0.83
C VAL A 64 -4.67 -12.88 -1.52
N PRO A 65 -4.54 -14.22 -1.39
CA PRO A 65 -5.47 -15.15 -2.02
C PRO A 65 -6.86 -15.05 -1.36
N LEU A 66 -7.91 -15.23 -2.17
CA LEU A 66 -9.30 -15.27 -1.73
C LEU A 66 -9.94 -16.58 -2.15
N SER A 67 -11.19 -16.79 -1.73
CA SER A 67 -11.98 -17.94 -2.19
C SER A 67 -12.17 -17.95 -3.72
N SER A 68 -12.36 -19.15 -4.28
CA SER A 68 -12.65 -19.36 -5.71
C SER A 68 -11.53 -18.83 -6.65
N GLY A 69 -10.27 -18.95 -6.23
CA GLY A 69 -9.10 -18.56 -7.04
C GLY A 69 -8.91 -17.05 -7.24
N ARG A 70 -9.82 -16.23 -6.72
CA ARG A 70 -9.67 -14.77 -6.71
C ARG A 70 -8.58 -14.33 -5.75
N TYR A 71 -8.06 -13.11 -5.92
CA TYR A 71 -7.05 -12.56 -5.03
C TYR A 71 -7.00 -11.04 -5.11
N TYR A 72 -6.41 -10.42 -4.10
CA TYR A 72 -5.94 -9.04 -4.18
C TYR A 72 -4.48 -9.01 -4.59
N LEU A 73 -4.13 -8.01 -5.42
CA LEU A 73 -2.74 -7.54 -5.61
C LEU A 73 -2.65 -6.13 -5.04
N ILE A 74 -1.60 -5.91 -4.28
CA ILE A 74 -1.31 -4.64 -3.64
C ILE A 74 0.03 -4.17 -4.19
N GLU A 75 0.08 -2.97 -4.74
CA GLU A 75 1.24 -2.44 -5.43
C GLU A 75 1.51 -0.98 -5.05
N ASN A 76 2.78 -0.59 -5.03
CA ASN A 76 3.20 0.79 -4.77
C ASN A 76 3.32 1.55 -6.09
N ARG A 77 2.45 2.55 -6.30
CA ARG A 77 2.45 3.41 -7.48
C ARG A 77 2.92 4.80 -7.08
N GLN A 78 4.03 5.24 -7.66
CA GLN A 78 4.65 6.53 -7.39
C GLN A 78 4.87 7.27 -8.70
N HIS A 79 4.89 8.62 -8.67
CA HIS A 79 5.15 9.44 -9.85
C HIS A 79 6.61 9.36 -10.32
N VAL A 80 7.07 8.13 -10.63
CA VAL A 80 8.43 7.83 -11.11
C VAL A 80 8.38 6.94 -12.36
N GLY A 81 9.36 7.07 -13.25
CA GLY A 81 9.40 6.30 -14.49
C GLY A 81 8.15 6.53 -15.36
N PHE A 82 7.56 5.46 -15.87
CA PHE A 82 6.32 5.52 -16.65
C PHE A 82 5.10 5.92 -15.81
N ASP A 83 5.18 5.80 -14.49
CA ASP A 83 4.08 6.16 -13.60
C ASP A 83 4.02 7.67 -13.28
N LYS A 84 4.89 8.51 -13.88
CA LYS A 84 4.86 9.98 -13.72
C LYS A 84 3.53 10.62 -14.09
N VAL A 85 2.81 10.01 -15.01
CA VAL A 85 1.52 10.49 -15.56
C VAL A 85 0.30 9.98 -14.80
N LEU A 86 0.49 9.16 -13.78
CA LEU A 86 -0.64 8.66 -12.98
C LEU A 86 -1.39 9.83 -12.32
N PRO A 87 -2.71 9.73 -12.18
CA PRO A 87 -3.51 10.80 -11.61
C PRO A 87 -3.26 10.96 -10.11
N ASP A 88 -2.68 9.95 -9.48
CA ASP A 88 -2.47 9.86 -8.06
C ASP A 88 -1.30 8.92 -7.72
N SER A 89 -0.81 8.95 -6.46
CA SER A 89 0.27 8.08 -5.99
C SER A 89 -0.07 7.46 -4.64
N GLY A 90 0.49 6.29 -4.35
CA GLY A 90 0.27 5.57 -3.10
C GLY A 90 0.11 4.07 -3.32
N ILE A 91 -0.57 3.41 -2.41
CA ILE A 91 -0.86 1.98 -2.50
C ILE A 91 -2.11 1.76 -3.33
N LEU A 92 -1.95 1.09 -4.46
CA LEU A 92 -3.07 0.67 -5.30
C LEU A 92 -3.44 -0.79 -4.98
N ILE A 93 -4.74 -1.06 -4.86
CA ILE A 93 -5.26 -2.40 -4.60
C ILE A 93 -6.08 -2.85 -5.80
N LEU A 94 -5.71 -3.99 -6.34
CA LEU A 94 -6.39 -4.63 -7.46
C LEU A 94 -7.13 -5.87 -6.96
N LYS A 95 -8.39 -6.01 -7.33
CA LYS A 95 -9.13 -7.26 -7.17
C LYS A 95 -9.08 -8.04 -8.47
N VAL A 96 -8.52 -9.24 -8.42
CA VAL A 96 -8.33 -10.10 -9.59
C VAL A 96 -9.29 -11.28 -9.54
N ASN A 97 -9.96 -11.51 -10.65
CA ASN A 97 -10.78 -12.69 -10.89
C ASN A 97 -10.25 -13.43 -12.13
N PRO A 98 -9.35 -14.42 -11.97
CA PRO A 98 -8.70 -15.08 -13.11
C PRO A 98 -9.65 -15.94 -13.97
N ILE A 99 -10.85 -16.24 -13.44
CA ILE A 99 -11.88 -17.03 -14.16
C ILE A 99 -12.76 -16.12 -15.04
N ALA A 100 -12.70 -14.80 -14.84
CA ALA A 100 -13.47 -13.88 -15.67
C ALA A 100 -12.94 -13.89 -17.11
N GLN A 101 -13.84 -13.90 -18.07
CA GLN A 101 -13.50 -13.77 -19.48
C GLN A 101 -12.70 -12.48 -19.70
N GLU A 102 -11.71 -12.52 -20.61
CA GLU A 102 -10.94 -11.33 -20.98
C GLU A 102 -11.86 -10.16 -21.39
N GLY A 103 -11.53 -8.94 -20.94
CA GLY A 103 -12.40 -7.78 -21.16
C GLY A 103 -13.58 -7.65 -20.19
N SER A 104 -13.93 -8.71 -19.43
CA SER A 104 -15.06 -8.72 -18.50
C SER A 104 -14.72 -8.36 -17.06
N GLY A 105 -13.63 -7.61 -16.84
CA GLY A 105 -13.23 -7.15 -15.52
C GLY A 105 -12.41 -8.18 -14.74
N THR A 106 -11.55 -8.92 -15.42
CA THR A 106 -10.54 -9.80 -14.81
C THR A 106 -9.75 -9.08 -13.73
N VAL A 107 -9.44 -7.79 -13.93
CA VAL A 107 -8.78 -6.94 -12.95
C VAL A 107 -9.60 -5.67 -12.72
N ARG A 108 -9.86 -5.37 -11.44
CA ARG A 108 -10.60 -4.17 -11.04
C ARG A 108 -9.81 -3.41 -9.97
N VAL A 109 -9.72 -2.10 -10.11
CA VAL A 109 -9.17 -1.22 -9.07
C VAL A 109 -10.16 -1.12 -7.92
N ILE A 110 -9.67 -1.29 -6.69
CA ILE A 110 -10.40 -0.90 -5.49
C ILE A 110 -10.16 0.59 -5.28
N ASN A 111 -11.23 1.37 -5.36
CA ASN A 111 -11.13 2.82 -5.29
C ASN A 111 -11.12 3.30 -3.82
N ALA A 112 -10.04 3.95 -3.40
CA ALA A 112 -9.92 4.52 -2.07
C ALA A 112 -10.86 5.71 -1.86
N ASN A 113 -11.27 6.41 -2.93
CA ASN A 113 -12.14 7.57 -2.86
C ASN A 113 -13.13 7.60 -4.03
N SER A 114 -14.30 7.00 -3.81
CA SER A 114 -15.36 6.89 -4.82
C SER A 114 -16.03 8.22 -5.20
N ASN A 115 -15.79 9.31 -4.44
CA ASN A 115 -16.32 10.63 -4.74
C ASN A 115 -15.62 11.29 -5.95
N TYR A 116 -14.47 10.73 -6.36
CA TYR A 116 -13.73 11.24 -7.51
C TYR A 116 -13.91 10.31 -8.71
N PRO A 117 -14.26 10.87 -9.89
CA PRO A 117 -14.53 10.07 -11.08
C PRO A 117 -13.25 9.40 -11.62
N TYR A 118 -13.46 8.39 -12.45
CA TYR A 118 -12.41 7.74 -13.24
C TYR A 118 -11.22 7.20 -12.43
N PHE A 119 -11.42 6.84 -11.16
CA PHE A 119 -10.36 6.36 -10.27
C PHE A 119 -9.20 7.36 -10.08
N SER A 120 -9.45 8.66 -10.26
CA SER A 120 -8.41 9.69 -10.17
C SER A 120 -7.80 9.82 -8.77
N GLN A 121 -8.46 9.32 -7.74
CA GLN A 121 -7.95 9.24 -6.36
C GLN A 121 -8.14 7.83 -5.79
N ALA A 122 -7.72 6.82 -6.54
CA ALA A 122 -7.92 5.44 -6.14
C ALA A 122 -6.80 4.89 -5.21
N ALA A 123 -5.71 5.61 -5.04
CA ALA A 123 -4.61 5.17 -4.19
C ALA A 123 -4.93 5.36 -2.69
N PHE A 124 -4.56 4.35 -1.90
CA PHE A 124 -4.64 4.39 -0.43
C PHE A 124 -3.38 5.03 0.14
N ARG A 125 -3.53 5.86 1.17
CA ARG A 125 -2.43 6.58 1.84
C ARG A 125 -2.63 6.65 3.34
N LEU A 126 -1.51 6.71 4.06
CA LEU A 126 -1.50 7.14 5.44
C LEU A 126 -1.43 8.67 5.46
N ASP A 127 -2.55 9.32 5.78
CA ASP A 127 -2.67 10.76 5.93
C ASP A 127 -3.29 11.07 7.29
N ARG A 128 -2.68 11.97 8.06
CA ARG A 128 -3.17 12.38 9.38
C ARG A 128 -4.55 13.03 9.33
N ARG A 129 -4.88 13.69 8.21
CA ARG A 129 -6.17 14.37 8.01
C ARG A 129 -7.25 13.42 7.49
N LYS A 130 -6.88 12.49 6.62
CA LYS A 130 -7.82 11.59 5.94
C LYS A 130 -7.12 10.30 5.54
N SER A 131 -6.83 9.45 6.53
CA SER A 131 -6.31 8.10 6.23
C SER A 131 -7.36 7.26 5.53
N ASN A 132 -6.97 6.69 4.40
CA ASN A 132 -7.78 5.71 3.70
C ASN A 132 -7.14 4.34 3.90
N ILE A 133 -7.91 3.41 4.49
CA ILE A 133 -7.54 2.00 4.62
C ILE A 133 -8.54 1.14 3.87
N PHE A 134 -8.10 0.00 3.40
CA PHE A 134 -8.99 -1.00 2.81
C PHE A 134 -9.37 -2.02 3.86
N VAL A 135 -10.66 -2.33 3.98
CA VAL A 135 -11.18 -3.34 4.91
C VAL A 135 -12.18 -4.23 4.19
N ASP A 136 -11.91 -5.51 4.11
CA ASP A 136 -12.82 -6.55 3.62
C ASP A 136 -13.12 -7.55 4.75
N LYS A 137 -14.21 -7.29 5.47
CA LYS A 137 -14.67 -8.15 6.58
C LYS A 137 -15.03 -9.55 6.12
N LYS A 138 -15.51 -9.70 4.87
CA LYS A 138 -15.94 -11.01 4.33
C LYS A 138 -14.78 -11.98 4.16
N HIS A 139 -13.60 -11.46 3.82
CA HIS A 139 -12.43 -12.28 3.55
C HIS A 139 -11.35 -12.13 4.62
N ASP A 140 -11.67 -11.46 5.75
CA ASP A 140 -10.76 -11.25 6.87
C ASP A 140 -9.44 -10.58 6.45
N VAL A 141 -9.54 -9.48 5.70
CA VAL A 141 -8.40 -8.72 5.17
C VAL A 141 -8.56 -7.24 5.43
N ALA A 142 -7.55 -6.62 5.99
CA ALA A 142 -7.38 -5.16 5.98
C ALA A 142 -6.00 -4.80 5.43
N VAL A 143 -5.91 -3.70 4.69
CA VAL A 143 -4.66 -3.17 4.13
C VAL A 143 -4.50 -1.73 4.59
N ILE A 144 -3.41 -1.47 5.29
CA ILE A 144 -3.09 -0.18 5.87
C ILE A 144 -1.79 0.31 5.24
N PRO A 145 -1.81 1.40 4.44
CA PRO A 145 -0.60 2.09 4.07
C PRO A 145 0.08 2.63 5.33
N LEU A 146 1.40 2.59 5.36
CA LEU A 146 2.21 3.06 6.47
C LEU A 146 3.12 4.20 6.01
N TRP A 147 4.10 4.57 6.82
CA TRP A 147 5.12 5.56 6.47
C TRP A 147 6.05 5.06 5.36
N SER A 148 6.61 6.00 4.60
CA SER A 148 7.59 5.70 3.55
C SER A 148 9.02 5.61 4.12
N GLU A 149 9.84 4.76 3.53
CA GLU A 149 11.29 4.68 3.77
C GLU A 149 12.00 4.88 2.41
N GLY A 150 12.43 6.10 2.15
CA GLY A 150 12.89 6.50 0.81
C GLY A 150 11.72 6.45 -0.19
N GLU A 151 11.90 5.74 -1.29
CA GLU A 151 10.85 5.54 -2.30
C GLU A 151 9.93 4.34 -1.98
N ASN A 152 10.36 3.49 -1.05
CA ASN A 152 9.56 2.34 -0.65
C ASN A 152 8.39 2.78 0.23
N GLN A 153 7.23 2.21 -0.03
CA GLN A 153 6.03 2.38 0.78
C GLN A 153 5.82 1.16 1.66
N ASN A 154 5.83 1.36 2.96
CA ASN A 154 5.51 0.29 3.89
C ASN A 154 4.00 0.06 3.92
N VAL A 155 3.61 -1.20 4.05
CA VAL A 155 2.20 -1.66 4.08
C VAL A 155 2.05 -2.69 5.17
N LEU A 156 0.97 -2.61 5.93
CA LEU A 156 0.50 -3.68 6.80
C LEU A 156 -0.71 -4.34 6.16
N VAL A 157 -0.63 -5.64 5.95
CA VAL A 157 -1.81 -6.48 5.71
C VAL A 157 -2.15 -7.13 7.04
N THR A 158 -3.42 -7.03 7.47
CA THR A 158 -3.88 -7.53 8.77
C THR A 158 -5.34 -7.92 8.73
N THR A 159 -5.94 -8.23 9.88
CA THR A 159 -7.37 -8.49 10.01
C THR A 159 -8.17 -7.19 10.21
N PRO A 160 -9.47 -7.19 9.89
CA PRO A 160 -10.37 -6.07 10.22
C PRO A 160 -10.39 -5.74 11.71
N GLU A 161 -10.27 -6.74 12.58
CA GLU A 161 -10.27 -6.57 14.04
C GLU A 161 -9.06 -5.74 14.50
N GLU A 162 -7.87 -6.06 14.00
CA GLU A 162 -6.62 -5.38 14.36
C GLU A 162 -6.45 -4.02 13.65
N SER A 163 -7.22 -3.77 12.60
CA SER A 163 -7.01 -2.63 11.71
C SER A 163 -7.08 -1.27 12.42
N THR A 164 -7.96 -1.12 13.41
CA THR A 164 -8.13 0.14 14.16
C THR A 164 -6.91 0.45 15.03
N ASN A 165 -6.40 -0.55 15.77
CA ASN A 165 -5.22 -0.39 16.62
C ASN A 165 -3.96 -0.17 15.80
N ALA A 166 -3.83 -0.93 14.71
CA ALA A 166 -2.72 -0.79 13.77
C ALA A 166 -2.70 0.60 13.11
N LEU A 167 -3.87 1.11 12.66
CA LEU A 167 -3.97 2.44 12.08
C LEU A 167 -3.60 3.54 13.09
N LYS A 168 -4.13 3.46 14.32
CA LYS A 168 -3.77 4.41 15.39
C LYS A 168 -2.27 4.44 15.61
N SER A 169 -1.65 3.27 15.74
CA SER A 169 -0.19 3.15 15.93
C SER A 169 0.59 3.72 14.75
N ALA A 170 0.14 3.46 13.51
CA ALA A 170 0.80 3.97 12.30
C ALA A 170 0.74 5.50 12.22
N LEU A 171 -0.39 6.10 12.57
CA LEU A 171 -0.56 7.56 12.60
C LEU A 171 0.33 8.21 13.65
N LEU A 172 0.46 7.60 14.84
CA LEU A 172 1.36 8.08 15.89
C LEU A 172 2.84 7.98 15.45
N ILE A 173 3.24 6.88 14.79
CA ILE A 173 4.60 6.78 14.23
C ILE A 173 4.83 7.85 13.16
N GLN A 174 3.87 8.08 12.27
CA GLN A 174 4.00 9.13 11.25
C GLN A 174 4.17 10.50 11.90
N GLU A 175 3.37 10.80 12.93
CA GLU A 175 3.51 12.03 13.72
C GLU A 175 4.89 12.17 14.35
N LEU A 176 5.41 11.08 14.92
CA LEU A 176 6.74 11.06 15.50
C LEU A 176 7.83 11.30 14.46
N LEU A 177 7.72 10.68 13.27
CA LEU A 177 8.65 10.88 12.17
C LEU A 177 8.63 12.32 11.63
N ASP A 178 7.45 12.93 11.55
CA ASP A 178 7.27 14.32 11.12
C ASP A 178 7.81 15.31 12.17
N SER A 179 7.68 14.97 13.46
CA SER A 179 8.17 15.77 14.57
C SER A 179 9.68 15.76 14.72
N TYR A 180 10.33 14.69 14.26
CA TYR A 180 11.77 14.49 14.34
C TYR A 180 12.34 14.11 12.96
N PRO A 181 12.46 15.09 12.01
CA PRO A 181 13.00 14.83 10.69
C PRO A 181 14.50 14.48 10.75
N LYS A 182 14.98 13.77 9.73
CA LYS A 182 16.42 13.48 9.61
C LYS A 182 17.19 14.72 9.08
N PRO A 183 18.44 14.94 9.49
CA PRO A 183 19.20 14.22 10.53
C PRO A 183 18.67 14.51 11.94
N ARG A 184 18.73 13.53 12.86
CA ARG A 184 18.26 13.65 14.24
C ARG A 184 19.31 13.13 15.23
N ALA A 185 19.18 13.51 16.51
CA ALA A 185 20.06 13.04 17.57
C ALA A 185 20.00 11.51 17.71
N LYS A 186 21.11 10.89 18.12
CA LYS A 186 21.23 9.43 18.25
C LYS A 186 20.18 8.84 19.19
N GLU A 187 19.90 9.52 20.29
CA GLU A 187 18.90 9.12 21.28
C GLU A 187 17.49 9.11 20.70
N GLN A 188 17.12 10.17 19.98
CA GLN A 188 15.82 10.26 19.29
C GLN A 188 15.66 9.15 18.25
N ASP A 189 16.71 8.87 17.48
CA ASP A 189 16.69 7.79 16.48
C ASP A 189 16.51 6.41 17.13
N GLN A 190 17.10 6.18 18.29
CA GLN A 190 16.92 4.94 19.06
C GLN A 190 15.49 4.78 19.59
N LEU A 191 14.90 5.85 20.12
CA LEU A 191 13.51 5.84 20.61
C LEU A 191 12.52 5.56 19.47
N ILE A 192 12.68 6.23 18.34
CA ILE A 192 11.84 6.00 17.15
C ILE A 192 11.99 4.56 16.64
N LYS A 193 13.21 4.03 16.59
CA LYS A 193 13.45 2.63 16.20
C LYS A 193 12.76 1.64 17.15
N LYS A 194 12.70 1.98 18.46
CA LYS A 194 11.99 1.15 19.46
C LYS A 194 10.48 1.12 19.17
N CYS A 195 9.87 2.27 18.86
CA CYS A 195 8.45 2.35 18.50
C CYS A 195 8.17 1.55 17.20
N ILE A 196 8.99 1.73 16.16
CA ILE A 196 8.86 1.00 14.90
C ILE A 196 9.05 -0.52 15.12
N ARG A 197 9.96 -0.93 16.00
CA ARG A 197 10.14 -2.35 16.34
C ARG A 197 8.90 -2.94 17.01
N ALA A 198 8.29 -2.23 17.97
CA ALA A 198 7.03 -2.66 18.61
C ALA A 198 5.93 -2.84 17.55
N PHE A 199 5.80 -1.89 16.63
CA PHE A 199 4.87 -1.98 15.51
C PHE A 199 5.13 -3.20 14.62
N LYS A 200 6.39 -3.44 14.22
CA LYS A 200 6.79 -4.58 13.37
C LYS A 200 6.61 -5.93 14.07
N ASN A 201 6.58 -5.94 15.41
CA ASN A 201 6.23 -7.11 16.22
C ASN A 201 4.71 -7.23 16.46
N PHE A 202 3.92 -6.35 15.85
CA PHE A 202 2.46 -6.30 15.95
C PHE A 202 1.93 -6.00 17.36
N ASP A 203 2.79 -5.49 18.25
CA ASP A 203 2.38 -4.99 19.55
C ASP A 203 1.94 -3.51 19.44
N PHE A 204 0.77 -3.32 18.85
CA PHE A 204 0.22 -1.99 18.58
C PHE A 204 -0.08 -1.22 19.87
N LYS A 205 -0.42 -1.91 20.95
CA LYS A 205 -0.67 -1.28 22.26
C LYS A 205 0.61 -0.70 22.85
N ALA A 206 1.68 -1.48 22.92
CA ALA A 206 2.98 -1.00 23.38
C ALA A 206 3.54 0.10 22.47
N CYS A 207 3.34 -0.04 21.15
CA CYS A 207 3.73 0.97 20.17
C CYS A 207 3.04 2.32 20.46
N CYS A 208 1.71 2.33 20.67
CA CYS A 208 0.96 3.54 21.01
C CYS A 208 1.49 4.19 22.29
N GLN A 209 1.65 3.42 23.35
CA GLN A 209 2.12 3.94 24.66
C GLN A 209 3.51 4.57 24.54
N LEU A 210 4.46 3.88 23.91
CA LEU A 210 5.81 4.39 23.68
C LEU A 210 5.82 5.69 22.89
N THR A 211 5.04 5.74 21.81
CA THR A 211 5.01 6.89 20.91
C THR A 211 4.33 8.10 21.56
N GLU A 212 3.21 7.88 22.25
CA GLU A 212 2.50 8.94 23.00
C GLU A 212 3.38 9.55 24.10
N ASN A 213 4.18 8.74 24.79
CA ASN A 213 5.10 9.25 25.82
C ASN A 213 6.17 10.16 25.20
N ILE A 214 6.80 9.75 24.11
CA ILE A 214 7.83 10.56 23.42
C ILE A 214 7.23 11.88 22.89
N LEU A 215 6.00 11.86 22.39
CA LEU A 215 5.34 13.06 21.87
C LEU A 215 4.92 14.03 22.99
N LYS A 216 4.68 13.55 24.21
CA LYS A 216 4.36 14.40 25.40
C LYS A 216 5.58 15.07 26.02
N GLU A 217 6.77 14.48 25.87
CA GLU A 217 8.04 15.03 26.38
C GLU A 217 8.63 16.13 25.47
N LYS A 218 7.96 16.49 24.39
CA LYS A 218 8.34 17.54 23.45
C LYS A 218 7.75 18.90 23.86
#